data_d551ea9d39aa8a448fd19e7eb48dc989
#
_entry.id   d551ea9d39aa8a448fd19e7eb48dc989
#
_cell.length_a   1.000
_cell.length_b   1.000
_cell.length_c   1.000
_cell.angle_alpha   90.00
_cell.angle_beta   90.00
_cell.angle_gamma   90.00
#
_symmetry.space_group_name_H-M   'P 1'
#
loop_
_entity.id
_entity.type
_entity.pdbx_description
1 polymer ?
#
loop_
_entity_poly.entity_id
_entity_poly.type
_entity_poly.pdbx_seq_one_letter_code
_entity_poly.pdbx_strand_id
1 'polypeptide(L)'
;MSVPLTQALGQMISGAKQLTAIFLAAGLVLGAYYVISMPLSLAIVYATDSSSSDWHRGLARLRTRILLSCPQYSDFAPAGPLIFLISNMESKTVDVTESRAIFKEFIQRGCDINAINDSGLRPIHAAILFRDPASLKFLIDLGADPNQKTGPESSSRYASRSAYLTASAYLAEICTKSHANCDDLRAILATANHSR
;
A
#
# COMPACT_ATOMS: atom_id res chain seq x y z
N MET A 1 27.93 -13.49 61.40
CA MET A 1 27.76 -12.22 60.65
C MET A 1 26.46 -12.31 59.88
N SER A 2 25.39 -11.71 60.38
CA SER A 2 24.06 -11.73 59.74
C SER A 2 23.91 -10.49 58.88
N VAL A 3 23.72 -10.66 57.58
CA VAL A 3 23.40 -9.55 56.67
C VAL A 3 22.03 -8.99 57.06
N PRO A 4 21.88 -7.68 57.31
CA PRO A 4 20.62 -7.12 57.75
C PRO A 4 19.58 -7.28 56.64
N LEU A 5 18.37 -7.71 57.04
CA LEU A 5 17.24 -8.04 56.14
C LEU A 5 16.91 -6.95 55.13
N THR A 6 17.11 -5.69 55.55
CA THR A 6 16.92 -4.47 54.70
C THR A 6 17.91 -4.42 53.53
N GLN A 7 19.13 -4.91 53.69
CA GLN A 7 20.14 -4.91 52.63
C GLN A 7 19.82 -6.00 51.59
N ALA A 8 19.36 -7.17 52.04
CA ALA A 8 18.92 -8.25 51.16
C ALA A 8 17.68 -7.86 50.34
N LEU A 9 16.68 -7.21 50.96
CA LEU A 9 15.51 -6.70 50.27
C LEU A 9 15.85 -5.63 49.22
N GLY A 10 16.78 -4.72 49.54
CA GLY A 10 17.24 -3.68 48.61
C GLY A 10 17.90 -4.28 47.35
N GLN A 11 18.73 -5.35 47.52
CA GLN A 11 19.35 -6.03 46.41
C GLN A 11 18.35 -6.82 45.56
N MET A 12 17.34 -7.45 46.14
CA MET A 12 16.29 -8.17 45.41
C MET A 12 15.42 -7.19 44.58
N ILE A 13 15.06 -6.04 45.13
CA ILE A 13 14.29 -5.01 44.39
C ILE A 13 15.11 -4.40 43.24
N SER A 14 16.41 -4.19 43.46
CA SER A 14 17.31 -3.71 42.40
C SER A 14 17.46 -4.74 41.28
N GLY A 15 17.61 -6.02 41.60
CA GLY A 15 17.69 -7.11 40.63
C GLY A 15 16.40 -7.28 39.82
N ALA A 16 15.24 -7.17 40.45
CA ALA A 16 13.93 -7.23 39.77
C ALA A 16 13.75 -6.07 38.78
N LYS A 17 14.15 -4.85 39.16
CA LYS A 17 14.11 -3.69 38.23
C LYS A 17 15.04 -3.86 37.02
N GLN A 18 16.23 -4.40 37.25
CA GLN A 18 17.17 -4.67 36.16
C GLN A 18 16.63 -5.74 35.19
N LEU A 19 16.07 -6.83 35.72
CA LEU A 19 15.46 -7.88 34.90
C LEU A 19 14.30 -7.33 34.06
N THR A 20 13.42 -6.51 34.66
CA THR A 20 12.30 -5.88 33.93
C THR A 20 12.83 -4.96 32.81
N ALA A 21 13.86 -4.19 33.06
CA ALA A 21 14.48 -3.31 32.04
C ALA A 21 15.08 -4.13 30.89
N ILE A 22 15.72 -5.26 31.18
CA ILE A 22 16.29 -6.16 30.16
C ILE A 22 15.18 -6.77 29.31
N PHE A 23 14.09 -7.25 29.91
CA PHE A 23 12.96 -7.80 29.16
C PHE A 23 12.25 -6.76 28.29
N LEU A 24 12.09 -5.53 28.79
CA LEU A 24 11.55 -4.42 28.00
C LEU A 24 12.46 -4.06 26.82
N ALA A 25 13.77 -3.97 27.04
CA ALA A 25 14.75 -3.70 25.99
C ALA A 25 14.76 -4.82 24.94
N ALA A 26 14.76 -6.08 25.35
CA ALA A 26 14.68 -7.22 24.45
C ALA A 26 13.38 -7.22 23.64
N GLY A 27 12.24 -6.92 24.26
CA GLY A 27 10.95 -6.80 23.60
C GLY A 27 10.93 -5.69 22.56
N LEU A 28 11.53 -4.53 22.86
CA LEU A 28 11.66 -3.42 21.90
C LEU A 28 12.55 -3.79 20.70
N VAL A 29 13.68 -4.47 20.95
CA VAL A 29 14.58 -4.91 19.87
C VAL A 29 13.90 -5.94 18.98
N LEU A 30 13.21 -6.92 19.56
CA LEU A 30 12.47 -7.94 18.80
C LEU A 30 11.32 -7.32 18.02
N GLY A 31 10.59 -6.37 18.61
CA GLY A 31 9.52 -5.62 17.93
C GLY A 31 10.06 -4.78 16.76
N ALA A 32 11.16 -4.09 16.96
CA ALA A 32 11.82 -3.32 15.88
C ALA A 32 12.31 -4.26 14.76
N TYR A 33 12.94 -5.38 15.10
CA TYR A 33 13.35 -6.38 14.12
C TYR A 33 12.16 -6.92 13.33
N TYR A 34 11.07 -7.27 14.00
CA TYR A 34 9.85 -7.74 13.34
C TYR A 34 9.30 -6.71 12.35
N VAL A 35 9.20 -5.44 12.76
CA VAL A 35 8.72 -4.36 11.88
C VAL A 35 9.63 -4.16 10.67
N ILE A 36 10.95 -4.17 10.85
CA ILE A 36 11.91 -3.93 9.77
C ILE A 36 11.95 -5.12 8.80
N SER A 37 11.87 -6.35 9.31
CA SER A 37 11.93 -7.56 8.48
C SER A 37 10.62 -7.91 7.77
N MET A 38 9.49 -7.27 8.15
CA MET A 38 8.20 -7.52 7.51
C MET A 38 8.23 -7.08 6.05
N PRO A 39 7.88 -7.95 5.08
CA PRO A 39 7.71 -7.57 3.70
C PRO A 39 6.69 -6.42 3.57
N LEU A 40 6.97 -5.44 2.72
CA LEU A 40 6.11 -4.26 2.63
C LEU A 40 4.71 -4.59 2.11
N SER A 41 4.58 -5.55 1.20
CA SER A 41 3.29 -6.06 0.72
C SER A 41 2.43 -6.60 1.87
N LEU A 42 3.04 -7.39 2.75
CA LEU A 42 2.37 -7.93 3.93
C LEU A 42 2.01 -6.82 4.93
N ALA A 43 2.90 -5.84 5.11
CA ALA A 43 2.62 -4.68 5.95
C ALA A 43 1.42 -3.86 5.43
N ILE A 44 1.32 -3.65 4.12
CA ILE A 44 0.16 -2.97 3.53
C ILE A 44 -1.12 -3.77 3.79
N VAL A 45 -1.11 -5.09 3.55
CA VAL A 45 -2.28 -5.94 3.81
C VAL A 45 -2.73 -5.82 5.27
N TYR A 46 -1.83 -6.02 6.24
CA TYR A 46 -2.20 -5.93 7.65
C TYR A 46 -2.61 -4.52 8.10
N ALA A 47 -2.00 -3.47 7.55
CA ALA A 47 -2.36 -2.10 7.87
C ALA A 47 -3.78 -1.74 7.40
N THR A 48 -4.20 -2.30 6.28
CA THR A 48 -5.48 -2.00 5.63
C THR A 48 -6.58 -3.02 5.94
N ASP A 49 -6.25 -4.21 6.46
CA ASP A 49 -7.23 -5.24 6.79
C ASP A 49 -7.98 -4.90 8.08
N SER A 50 -9.28 -4.63 7.96
CA SER A 50 -10.16 -4.31 9.08
C SER A 50 -10.38 -5.48 10.05
N SER A 51 -10.13 -6.73 9.62
CA SER A 51 -10.25 -7.93 10.45
C SER A 51 -8.98 -8.21 11.28
N SER A 52 -7.86 -7.56 10.95
CA SER A 52 -6.62 -7.70 11.70
C SER A 52 -6.70 -7.07 13.08
N SER A 53 -6.02 -7.65 14.06
CA SER A 53 -5.95 -7.07 15.41
C SER A 53 -5.26 -5.71 15.40
N ASP A 54 -5.65 -4.83 16.33
CA ASP A 54 -5.10 -3.47 16.45
C ASP A 54 -3.58 -3.46 16.61
N TRP A 55 -3.03 -4.46 17.28
CA TRP A 55 -1.58 -4.62 17.42
C TRP A 55 -0.89 -4.85 16.07
N HIS A 56 -1.38 -5.82 15.27
CA HIS A 56 -0.80 -6.09 13.95
C HIS A 56 -0.96 -4.89 13.02
N ARG A 57 -2.12 -4.24 13.02
CA ARG A 57 -2.34 -3.00 12.26
C ARG A 57 -1.37 -1.90 12.67
N GLY A 58 -1.15 -1.70 13.97
CA GLY A 58 -0.23 -0.70 14.49
C GLY A 58 1.20 -0.91 14.03
N LEU A 59 1.73 -2.15 14.12
CA LEU A 59 3.07 -2.50 13.66
C LEU A 59 3.19 -2.38 12.13
N ALA A 60 2.20 -2.82 11.40
CA ALA A 60 2.14 -2.73 9.95
C ALA A 60 2.13 -1.26 9.46
N ARG A 61 1.34 -0.39 10.10
CA ARG A 61 1.37 1.06 9.85
C ARG A 61 2.72 1.69 10.16
N LEU A 62 3.37 1.28 11.23
CA LEU A 62 4.72 1.73 11.53
C LEU A 62 5.69 1.34 10.42
N ARG A 63 5.59 0.09 9.91
CA ARG A 63 6.42 -0.38 8.80
C ARG A 63 6.25 0.45 7.54
N THR A 64 5.01 0.82 7.18
CA THR A 64 4.76 1.69 6.02
C THR A 64 5.29 3.11 6.24
N ARG A 65 5.29 3.60 7.48
CA ARG A 65 5.72 4.97 7.83
C ARG A 65 7.23 5.15 7.95
N ILE A 66 7.99 4.12 8.26
CA ILE A 66 9.46 4.24 8.37
C ILE A 66 10.18 4.31 7.02
N LEU A 67 9.46 4.15 5.90
CA LEU A 67 10.04 4.32 4.57
C LEU A 67 10.43 5.77 4.34
N LEU A 68 11.69 6.00 3.96
CA LEU A 68 12.21 7.34 3.67
C LEU A 68 12.02 7.77 2.22
N SER A 69 11.78 6.81 1.33
CA SER A 69 11.60 7.01 -0.12
C SER A 69 10.51 6.11 -0.66
N CYS A 70 10.13 6.30 -1.92
CA CYS A 70 9.26 5.38 -2.61
C CYS A 70 9.85 3.96 -2.59
N PRO A 71 9.10 2.94 -2.13
CA PRO A 71 9.60 1.57 -2.12
C PRO A 71 9.87 1.10 -3.55
N GLN A 72 11.03 0.45 -3.74
CA GLN A 72 11.38 -0.11 -5.05
C GLN A 72 10.56 -1.37 -5.34
N TYR A 73 10.37 -1.65 -6.62
CA TYR A 73 9.47 -2.69 -7.13
C TYR A 73 9.83 -4.14 -6.73
N SER A 74 11.03 -4.40 -6.22
CA SER A 74 11.48 -5.74 -5.85
C SER A 74 10.57 -6.48 -4.87
N ASP A 75 9.82 -5.75 -4.03
CA ASP A 75 8.94 -6.34 -3.01
C ASP A 75 7.51 -6.62 -3.53
N PHE A 76 7.19 -6.20 -4.76
CA PHE A 76 5.84 -6.18 -5.32
C PHE A 76 5.76 -6.80 -6.72
N ALA A 77 6.48 -7.88 -7.01
CA ALA A 77 6.35 -8.52 -8.32
C ALA A 77 4.94 -9.11 -8.52
N PRO A 78 4.24 -8.81 -9.62
CA PRO A 78 4.55 -7.91 -10.74
C PRO A 78 3.94 -6.51 -10.64
N ALA A 79 3.33 -6.15 -9.54
CA ALA A 79 2.61 -4.86 -9.37
C ALA A 79 3.39 -3.93 -8.45
N GLY A 80 3.62 -2.67 -8.84
CA GLY A 80 4.19 -1.65 -7.96
C GLY A 80 3.29 -1.36 -6.74
N PRO A 81 3.83 -0.71 -5.69
CA PRO A 81 3.12 -0.50 -4.43
C PRO A 81 1.82 0.28 -4.60
N LEU A 82 1.75 1.21 -5.54
CA LEU A 82 0.55 1.99 -5.82
C LEU A 82 -0.55 1.14 -6.48
N ILE A 83 -0.18 0.29 -7.45
CA ILE A 83 -1.13 -0.62 -8.11
C ILE A 83 -1.61 -1.68 -7.14
N PHE A 84 -0.73 -2.18 -6.28
CA PHE A 84 -1.09 -3.13 -5.23
C PHE A 84 -2.15 -2.54 -4.27
N LEU A 85 -1.99 -1.28 -3.84
CA LEU A 85 -3.00 -0.59 -3.03
C LEU A 85 -4.34 -0.46 -3.76
N ILE A 86 -4.34 -0.07 -5.03
CA ILE A 86 -5.56 0.04 -5.84
C ILE A 86 -6.26 -1.32 -5.96
N SER A 87 -5.52 -2.39 -6.27
CA SER A 87 -6.10 -3.73 -6.42
C SER A 87 -6.72 -4.28 -5.13
N ASN A 88 -6.22 -3.86 -3.98
CA ASN A 88 -6.75 -4.29 -2.69
C ASN A 88 -7.99 -3.50 -2.23
N MET A 89 -8.23 -2.29 -2.77
CA MET A 89 -9.37 -1.45 -2.35
C MET A 89 -10.75 -2.07 -2.66
N GLU A 90 -10.83 -3.04 -3.58
CA GLU A 90 -12.06 -3.78 -3.88
C GLU A 90 -12.43 -4.83 -2.82
N SER A 91 -11.49 -5.22 -1.95
CA SER A 91 -11.77 -6.24 -0.94
C SER A 91 -12.67 -5.70 0.15
N LYS A 92 -13.68 -6.48 0.54
CA LYS A 92 -14.65 -6.12 1.60
C LYS A 92 -14.02 -5.97 2.99
N THR A 93 -12.86 -6.57 3.20
CA THR A 93 -12.13 -6.52 4.47
C THR A 93 -11.17 -5.33 4.55
N VAL A 94 -10.99 -4.60 3.46
CA VAL A 94 -10.02 -3.50 3.39
C VAL A 94 -10.62 -2.19 3.88
N ASP A 95 -9.91 -1.53 4.79
CA ASP A 95 -10.16 -0.13 5.13
C ASP A 95 -9.66 0.78 4.00
N VAL A 96 -10.60 1.21 3.15
CA VAL A 96 -10.34 2.08 2.01
C VAL A 96 -9.74 3.42 2.45
N THR A 97 -10.12 3.93 3.63
CA THR A 97 -9.61 5.20 4.15
C THR A 97 -8.13 5.07 4.48
N GLU A 98 -7.73 4.00 5.14
CA GLU A 98 -6.34 3.72 5.45
C GLU A 98 -5.51 3.44 4.18
N SER A 99 -6.06 2.68 3.23
CA SER A 99 -5.41 2.42 1.94
C SER A 99 -5.11 3.72 1.19
N ARG A 100 -6.05 4.65 1.15
CA ARG A 100 -5.87 5.98 0.55
C ARG A 100 -4.86 6.84 1.31
N ALA A 101 -4.81 6.73 2.64
CA ALA A 101 -3.82 7.43 3.45
C ALA A 101 -2.40 6.92 3.13
N ILE A 102 -2.19 5.61 3.09
CA ILE A 102 -0.91 4.99 2.73
C ILE A 102 -0.52 5.37 1.28
N PHE A 103 -1.47 5.36 0.35
CA PHE A 103 -1.23 5.78 -1.03
C PHE A 103 -0.70 7.22 -1.10
N LYS A 104 -1.36 8.16 -0.41
CA LYS A 104 -0.91 9.57 -0.34
C LYS A 104 0.48 9.70 0.28
N GLU A 105 0.76 8.95 1.34
CA GLU A 105 2.09 8.92 1.96
C GLU A 105 3.17 8.46 0.98
N PHE A 106 2.88 7.46 0.13
CA PHE A 106 3.84 7.00 -0.89
C PHE A 106 4.09 8.07 -1.95
N ILE A 107 3.06 8.78 -2.40
CA ILE A 107 3.22 9.92 -3.32
C ILE A 107 4.09 11.02 -2.67
N GLN A 108 3.84 11.35 -1.40
CA GLN A 108 4.64 12.35 -0.67
C GLN A 108 6.11 11.95 -0.53
N ARG A 109 6.42 10.64 -0.55
CA ARG A 109 7.79 10.10 -0.53
C ARG A 109 8.42 9.94 -1.90
N GLY A 110 7.80 10.50 -2.94
CA GLY A 110 8.33 10.54 -4.30
C GLY A 110 7.95 9.35 -5.17
N CYS A 111 6.93 8.56 -4.80
CA CYS A 111 6.35 7.61 -5.76
C CYS A 111 5.68 8.38 -6.90
N ASP A 112 6.02 8.02 -8.12
CA ASP A 112 5.36 8.58 -9.29
C ASP A 112 3.97 7.95 -9.47
N ILE A 113 2.93 8.77 -9.36
CA ILE A 113 1.53 8.35 -9.55
C ILE A 113 1.28 7.81 -10.97
N ASN A 114 2.14 8.16 -11.92
CA ASN A 114 2.07 7.73 -13.31
C ASN A 114 3.09 6.63 -13.64
N ALA A 115 3.78 6.05 -12.65
CA ALA A 115 4.74 4.98 -12.87
C ALA A 115 4.09 3.75 -13.55
N ILE A 116 4.86 3.08 -14.37
CA ILE A 116 4.48 1.81 -15.03
C ILE A 116 5.00 0.65 -14.21
N ASN A 117 4.18 -0.38 -13.98
CA ASN A 117 4.63 -1.64 -13.42
C ASN A 117 5.15 -2.60 -14.50
N ASP A 118 5.62 -3.78 -14.07
CA ASP A 118 6.14 -4.82 -14.96
C ASP A 118 5.10 -5.38 -15.95
N SER A 119 3.81 -5.17 -15.67
CA SER A 119 2.71 -5.54 -16.57
C SER A 119 2.32 -4.42 -17.54
N GLY A 120 3.10 -3.34 -17.61
CA GLY A 120 2.81 -2.20 -18.48
C GLY A 120 1.64 -1.32 -18.01
N LEU A 121 1.11 -1.54 -16.81
CA LEU A 121 -0.02 -0.78 -16.27
C LEU A 121 0.46 0.38 -15.39
N ARG A 122 -0.30 1.46 -15.40
CA ARG A 122 -0.21 2.57 -14.45
C ARG A 122 -1.33 2.47 -13.44
N PRO A 123 -1.28 3.12 -12.27
CA PRO A 123 -2.37 3.11 -11.29
C PRO A 123 -3.74 3.46 -11.87
N ILE A 124 -3.82 4.44 -12.78
CA ILE A 124 -5.07 4.82 -13.45
C ILE A 124 -5.65 3.69 -14.32
N HIS A 125 -4.80 2.93 -15.03
CA HIS A 125 -5.23 1.78 -15.82
C HIS A 125 -5.65 0.61 -14.93
N ALA A 126 -5.02 0.45 -13.76
CA ALA A 126 -5.42 -0.55 -12.78
C ALA A 126 -6.82 -0.26 -12.23
N ALA A 127 -7.14 0.99 -11.88
CA ALA A 127 -8.49 1.38 -11.45
C ALA A 127 -9.56 1.10 -12.52
N ILE A 128 -9.22 1.29 -13.80
CA ILE A 128 -10.11 0.94 -14.92
C ILE A 128 -10.26 -0.58 -15.05
N LEU A 129 -9.16 -1.34 -14.94
CA LEU A 129 -9.16 -2.80 -15.02
C LEU A 129 -10.04 -3.41 -13.94
N PHE A 130 -9.94 -2.90 -12.72
CA PHE A 130 -10.74 -3.33 -11.57
C PHE A 130 -12.15 -2.68 -11.55
N ARG A 131 -12.45 -1.78 -12.50
CA ARG A 131 -13.74 -1.09 -12.63
C ARG A 131 -14.15 -0.34 -11.36
N ASP A 132 -13.20 0.29 -10.71
CA ASP A 132 -13.40 1.06 -9.49
C ASP A 132 -13.47 2.57 -9.79
N PRO A 133 -14.69 3.15 -9.95
CA PRO A 133 -14.86 4.58 -10.20
C PRO A 133 -14.32 5.44 -9.05
N ALA A 134 -14.42 4.95 -7.81
CA ALA A 134 -13.98 5.69 -6.64
C ALA A 134 -12.45 5.82 -6.60
N SER A 135 -11.73 4.74 -6.96
CA SER A 135 -10.27 4.79 -7.11
C SER A 135 -9.84 5.58 -8.34
N LEU A 136 -10.55 5.47 -9.46
CA LEU A 136 -10.26 6.28 -10.64
C LEU A 136 -10.37 7.79 -10.32
N LYS A 137 -11.47 8.21 -9.70
CA LYS A 137 -11.64 9.61 -9.27
C LYS A 137 -10.54 10.04 -8.29
N PHE A 138 -10.24 9.22 -7.30
CA PHE A 138 -9.19 9.49 -6.32
C PHE A 138 -7.82 9.72 -6.97
N LEU A 139 -7.45 8.91 -7.97
CA LEU A 139 -6.19 9.05 -8.70
C LEU A 139 -6.16 10.36 -9.51
N ILE A 140 -7.24 10.71 -10.19
CA ILE A 140 -7.36 11.96 -10.96
C ILE A 140 -7.24 13.17 -10.01
N ASP A 141 -7.94 13.14 -8.87
CA ASP A 141 -7.88 14.20 -7.85
C ASP A 141 -6.45 14.37 -7.28
N LEU A 142 -5.62 13.31 -7.30
CA LEU A 142 -4.21 13.35 -6.91
C LEU A 142 -3.26 13.74 -8.05
N GLY A 143 -3.76 13.98 -9.26
CA GLY A 143 -2.97 14.44 -10.41
C GLY A 143 -2.49 13.34 -11.34
N ALA A 144 -3.05 12.13 -11.28
CA ALA A 144 -2.80 11.11 -12.30
C ALA A 144 -3.21 11.63 -13.68
N ASP A 145 -2.34 11.41 -14.67
CA ASP A 145 -2.59 11.89 -16.02
C ASP A 145 -3.30 10.83 -16.87
N PRO A 146 -4.57 11.06 -17.26
CA PRO A 146 -5.34 10.12 -18.06
C PRO A 146 -4.82 9.97 -19.51
N ASN A 147 -3.95 10.88 -19.98
CA ASN A 147 -3.33 10.82 -21.30
C ASN A 147 -2.05 9.99 -21.34
N GLN A 148 -1.52 9.63 -20.18
CA GLN A 148 -0.38 8.72 -20.10
C GLN A 148 -0.77 7.34 -20.65
N LYS A 149 0.11 6.80 -21.50
CA LYS A 149 -0.15 5.51 -22.16
C LYS A 149 0.34 4.34 -21.31
N THR A 150 -0.31 3.19 -21.46
CA THR A 150 0.23 1.91 -20.98
C THR A 150 1.63 1.66 -21.56
N GLY A 151 2.43 0.87 -20.88
CA GLY A 151 3.76 0.47 -21.38
C GLY A 151 3.70 -0.62 -22.43
N PRO A 152 4.87 -0.98 -23.00
CA PRO A 152 5.01 -2.16 -23.81
C PRO A 152 4.64 -3.40 -23.01
N GLU A 153 4.05 -4.37 -23.67
CA GLU A 153 3.63 -5.61 -23.07
C GLU A 153 4.83 -6.38 -22.49
N SER A 154 5.05 -6.33 -21.20
CA SER A 154 5.94 -7.27 -20.55
C SER A 154 5.13 -8.48 -20.07
N SER A 155 5.13 -9.57 -20.81
CA SER A 155 4.77 -10.94 -20.38
C SER A 155 3.47 -11.18 -19.60
N SER A 156 2.56 -10.23 -19.46
CA SER A 156 1.34 -10.42 -18.68
C SER A 156 0.23 -11.06 -19.50
N ARG A 157 -0.37 -12.14 -18.98
CA ARG A 157 -1.53 -12.85 -19.57
C ARG A 157 -2.78 -11.96 -19.72
N TYR A 158 -2.77 -10.77 -19.15
CA TYR A 158 -3.88 -9.81 -19.17
C TYR A 158 -3.70 -8.72 -20.22
N ALA A 159 -2.50 -8.48 -20.68
CA ALA A 159 -2.18 -7.51 -21.72
C ALA A 159 -2.37 -8.15 -23.10
N SER A 160 -3.61 -8.37 -23.50
CA SER A 160 -3.89 -8.74 -24.88
C SER A 160 -3.83 -7.50 -25.76
N ARG A 161 -2.81 -7.42 -26.61
CA ARG A 161 -2.71 -6.58 -27.83
C ARG A 161 -2.74 -5.04 -27.69
N SER A 162 -2.84 -4.47 -26.51
CA SER A 162 -3.12 -3.03 -26.34
C SER A 162 -1.98 -2.30 -25.66
N ALA A 163 -0.77 -2.39 -26.19
CA ALA A 163 0.33 -1.54 -25.80
C ALA A 163 0.02 -0.08 -26.18
N TYR A 164 0.45 0.86 -25.31
CA TYR A 164 0.37 2.30 -25.57
C TYR A 164 -1.04 2.91 -25.62
N LEU A 165 -1.98 2.41 -24.82
CA LEU A 165 -3.31 2.99 -24.69
C LEU A 165 -3.38 4.07 -23.61
N THR A 166 -4.04 5.18 -23.90
CA THR A 166 -4.48 6.15 -22.90
C THR A 166 -5.60 5.55 -22.03
N ALA A 167 -5.90 6.18 -20.88
CA ALA A 167 -6.97 5.69 -20.00
C ALA A 167 -8.31 5.53 -20.73
N SER A 168 -8.69 6.49 -21.58
CA SER A 168 -9.95 6.41 -22.34
C SER A 168 -9.98 5.28 -23.36
N ALA A 169 -8.88 5.06 -24.08
CA ALA A 169 -8.76 3.97 -25.05
C ALA A 169 -8.73 2.59 -24.33
N TYR A 170 -8.04 2.50 -23.20
CA TYR A 170 -8.01 1.30 -22.38
C TYR A 170 -9.40 0.96 -21.82
N LEU A 171 -10.14 1.97 -21.33
CA LEU A 171 -11.53 1.80 -20.88
C LEU A 171 -12.43 1.29 -22.00
N ALA A 172 -12.33 1.84 -23.21
CA ALA A 172 -13.13 1.38 -24.34
C ALA A 172 -12.87 -0.11 -24.63
N GLU A 173 -11.63 -0.56 -24.57
CA GLU A 173 -11.28 -1.98 -24.77
C GLU A 173 -11.83 -2.89 -23.66
N ILE A 174 -11.67 -2.50 -22.39
CA ILE A 174 -12.19 -3.28 -21.25
C ILE A 174 -13.71 -3.41 -21.32
N CYS A 175 -14.42 -2.32 -21.63
CA CYS A 175 -15.89 -2.30 -21.67
C CYS A 175 -16.44 -3.14 -22.84
N THR A 176 -15.78 -3.15 -23.99
CA THR A 176 -16.18 -3.99 -25.13
C THR A 176 -16.03 -5.49 -24.84
N LYS A 177 -14.98 -5.89 -24.17
CA LYS A 177 -14.71 -7.29 -23.86
C LYS A 177 -15.61 -7.86 -22.76
N SER A 178 -16.08 -7.02 -21.85
CA SER A 178 -16.74 -7.49 -20.62
C SER A 178 -18.24 -7.30 -20.60
N HIS A 179 -18.83 -6.62 -21.58
CA HIS A 179 -20.27 -6.23 -21.61
C HIS A 179 -20.74 -5.53 -20.32
N ALA A 180 -19.82 -4.98 -19.53
CA ALA A 180 -20.13 -4.31 -18.27
C ALA A 180 -20.52 -2.87 -18.46
N ASN A 181 -21.35 -2.35 -17.56
CA ASN A 181 -21.64 -0.92 -17.50
C ASN A 181 -20.37 -0.17 -17.05
N CYS A 182 -19.89 0.75 -17.90
CA CYS A 182 -18.70 1.56 -17.67
C CYS A 182 -19.03 3.06 -17.68
N ASP A 183 -20.28 3.44 -17.53
CA ASP A 183 -20.72 4.82 -17.73
C ASP A 183 -20.13 5.77 -16.67
N ASP A 184 -20.02 5.32 -15.42
CA ASP A 184 -19.39 6.08 -14.35
C ASP A 184 -17.90 6.36 -14.64
N LEU A 185 -17.17 5.37 -15.14
CA LEU A 185 -15.76 5.53 -15.50
C LEU A 185 -15.59 6.47 -16.69
N ARG A 186 -16.48 6.40 -17.68
CA ARG A 186 -16.49 7.33 -18.83
C ARG A 186 -16.76 8.76 -18.40
N ALA A 187 -17.76 8.96 -17.53
CA ALA A 187 -18.09 10.29 -17.02
C ALA A 187 -16.91 10.93 -16.26
N ILE A 188 -16.22 10.14 -15.42
CA ILE A 188 -15.05 10.63 -14.68
C ILE A 188 -13.91 11.03 -15.64
N LEU A 189 -13.59 10.21 -16.64
CA LEU A 189 -12.53 10.53 -17.60
C LEU A 189 -12.90 11.71 -18.50
N ALA A 190 -14.18 11.87 -18.88
CA ALA A 190 -14.64 13.01 -19.65
C ALA A 190 -14.44 14.33 -18.88
N THR A 191 -14.79 14.35 -17.59
CA THR A 191 -14.59 15.55 -16.75
C THR A 191 -13.11 15.87 -16.55
N ALA A 192 -12.26 14.87 -16.39
CA ALA A 192 -10.81 15.05 -16.21
C ALA A 192 -10.12 15.66 -17.44
N ASN A 193 -10.61 15.37 -18.65
CA ASN A 193 -10.06 15.91 -19.89
C ASN A 193 -10.48 17.38 -20.16
N HIS A 194 -11.55 17.86 -19.52
CA HIS A 194 -12.04 19.24 -19.68
C HIS A 194 -11.42 20.21 -18.67
N SER A 195 -10.82 19.71 -17.60
CA SER A 195 -10.27 20.53 -16.50
C SER A 195 -8.80 20.91 -16.67
N ARG A 196 -8.19 20.55 -17.79
CA ARG A 196 -6.79 20.87 -18.16
C ARG A 196 -6.73 21.74 -19.40
#